data_436888516ca57d39d8ab48a397f444d9
#
_entry.id   436888516ca57d39d8ab48a397f444d9
#
_cell.length_a   1.000
_cell.length_b   1.000
_cell.length_c   1.000
_cell.angle_alpha   90.00
_cell.angle_beta   90.00
_cell.angle_gamma   90.00
#
_symmetry.space_group_name_H-M   'P 1'
#
loop_
_entity.id
_entity.type
_entity.pdbx_description
1 polymer ?
#
loop_
_entity_poly.entity_id
_entity_poly.type
_entity_poly.pdbx_seq_one_letter_code
_entity_poly.pdbx_strand_id
1 'polypeptide(L)'
;QMCIRDRNRAVDSTFNCISVDGEMSTNDTVLGLSNGLLGNKKINDKSPQANKIYKSIENIFYGLSKDIVLDGEGSTKICKIIVKGEKNSRDSKRIARNIANSLLFKTALFGSDPNWGRIISAVGSTQIKYIDQNSIDIYIGDKLVVKNGLGLKLSKKINQIMRKKEIKIIIDLKKGKYESFMLTNDIGHEYI
;
A
#
# COMPACT_ATOMS: atom_id res chain seq x y z
N GLN A 1 17.51 -23.07 3.21
CA GLN A 1 16.11 -23.27 2.75
C GLN A 1 15.10 -22.40 3.51
N MET A 2 15.26 -22.18 4.82
CA MET A 2 14.42 -21.27 5.62
C MET A 2 14.39 -19.86 5.02
N CYS A 3 15.56 -19.34 4.67
CA CYS A 3 15.71 -17.98 4.12
C CYS A 3 14.94 -17.73 2.81
N ILE A 4 14.75 -18.72 1.93
CA ILE A 4 14.05 -18.54 0.66
C ILE A 4 12.55 -18.32 0.90
N ARG A 5 11.91 -19.16 1.72
CA ARG A 5 10.48 -19.03 2.05
C ARG A 5 10.21 -17.72 2.78
N ASP A 6 11.04 -17.39 3.77
CA ASP A 6 10.84 -16.19 4.58
C ASP A 6 11.14 -14.93 3.78
N ARG A 7 12.14 -14.96 2.88
CA ARG A 7 12.37 -13.89 1.90
C ARG A 7 11.15 -13.71 0.99
N ASN A 8 10.63 -14.77 0.38
CA ASN A 8 9.48 -14.67 -0.51
C ASN A 8 8.26 -14.10 0.22
N ARG A 9 7.99 -14.58 1.44
CA ARG A 9 6.91 -14.05 2.27
C ARG A 9 7.12 -12.58 2.61
N ALA A 10 8.36 -12.16 2.94
CA ALA A 10 8.68 -10.77 3.21
C ALA A 10 8.56 -9.89 1.96
N VAL A 11 8.98 -10.38 0.78
CA VAL A 11 8.78 -9.71 -0.51
C VAL A 11 7.29 -9.51 -0.81
N ASP A 12 6.47 -10.54 -0.59
CA ASP A 12 5.02 -10.47 -0.84
C ASP A 12 4.29 -9.46 0.04
N SER A 13 4.79 -9.23 1.27
CA SER A 13 4.22 -8.26 2.22
C SER A 13 4.87 -6.87 2.15
N THR A 14 5.87 -6.65 1.29
CA THR A 14 6.61 -5.39 1.17
C THR A 14 6.78 -4.95 -0.28
N PHE A 15 7.80 -5.44 -0.99
CA PHE A 15 8.08 -5.05 -2.39
C PHE A 15 6.92 -5.34 -3.34
N ASN A 16 6.18 -6.43 -3.15
CA ASN A 16 4.97 -6.69 -3.93
C ASN A 16 3.75 -5.86 -3.48
N CYS A 17 3.94 -4.93 -2.56
CA CYS A 17 2.93 -3.98 -2.07
C CYS A 17 3.30 -2.53 -2.38
N ILE A 18 4.09 -2.29 -3.42
CA ILE A 18 4.40 -0.95 -3.91
C ILE A 18 3.97 -0.77 -5.36
N SER A 19 3.79 0.47 -5.77
CA SER A 19 3.63 0.87 -7.16
C SER A 19 4.10 2.31 -7.33
N VAL A 20 5.00 2.55 -8.29
CA VAL A 20 5.44 3.88 -8.70
C VAL A 20 4.56 4.39 -9.83
N ASP A 21 4.56 3.69 -10.96
CA ASP A 21 3.81 4.05 -12.19
C ASP A 21 2.93 2.90 -12.72
N GLY A 22 3.01 1.73 -12.10
CA GLY A 22 2.27 0.52 -12.50
C GLY A 22 3.07 -0.43 -13.39
N GLU A 23 4.22 0.00 -13.88
CA GLU A 23 5.12 -0.81 -14.71
C GLU A 23 6.13 -1.57 -13.85
N MET A 24 6.80 -2.54 -14.44
CA MET A 24 7.87 -3.34 -13.83
C MET A 24 9.10 -3.32 -14.71
N SER A 25 10.26 -3.09 -14.10
CA SER A 25 11.54 -3.31 -14.79
C SER A 25 11.84 -4.80 -14.95
N THR A 26 12.50 -5.18 -16.03
CA THR A 26 13.03 -6.54 -16.23
C THR A 26 14.20 -6.88 -15.30
N ASN A 27 14.78 -5.88 -14.64
CA ASN A 27 16.00 -5.98 -13.84
C ASN A 27 15.78 -5.85 -12.33
N ASP A 28 14.53 -5.67 -11.90
CA ASP A 28 14.22 -5.56 -10.47
C ASP A 28 14.62 -6.84 -9.72
N THR A 29 15.44 -6.68 -8.70
CA THR A 29 16.03 -7.82 -7.98
C THR A 29 16.07 -7.57 -6.48
N VAL A 30 15.63 -8.53 -5.69
CA VAL A 30 15.78 -8.55 -4.23
C VAL A 30 16.74 -9.66 -3.83
N LEU A 31 17.92 -9.29 -3.35
CA LEU A 31 18.96 -10.23 -2.92
C LEU A 31 19.12 -10.22 -1.40
N GLY A 32 19.34 -11.41 -0.84
CA GLY A 32 19.72 -11.59 0.55
C GLY A 32 21.02 -12.39 0.61
N LEU A 33 22.06 -11.83 1.21
CA LEU A 33 23.36 -12.48 1.39
C LEU A 33 23.65 -12.70 2.87
N SER A 34 24.20 -13.86 3.22
CA SER A 34 24.61 -14.19 4.58
C SER A 34 25.93 -14.95 4.55
N ASN A 35 26.91 -14.48 5.28
CA ASN A 35 28.25 -15.10 5.36
C ASN A 35 28.44 -16.07 6.54
N GLY A 36 27.44 -16.16 7.44
CA GLY A 36 27.50 -17.09 8.58
C GLY A 36 28.49 -16.73 9.69
N LEU A 37 29.15 -15.56 9.64
CA LEU A 37 30.20 -15.19 10.60
C LEU A 37 29.71 -15.06 12.06
N LEU A 38 28.40 -14.91 12.28
CA LEU A 38 27.84 -14.83 13.63
C LEU A 38 28.01 -16.14 14.42
N GLY A 39 28.22 -17.28 13.74
CA GLY A 39 28.44 -18.58 14.38
C GLY A 39 27.29 -19.09 15.26
N ASN A 40 26.10 -18.51 15.15
CA ASN A 40 24.95 -18.91 15.95
C ASN A 40 24.46 -20.32 15.61
N LYS A 41 23.82 -20.97 16.57
CA LYS A 41 23.18 -22.28 16.35
C LYS A 41 22.11 -22.18 15.26
N LYS A 42 21.95 -23.28 14.50
CA LYS A 42 20.86 -23.38 13.52
C LYS A 42 19.52 -23.09 14.18
N ILE A 43 18.74 -22.20 13.57
CA ILE A 43 17.44 -21.80 14.08
C ILE A 43 16.37 -22.67 13.41
N ASN A 44 15.52 -23.27 14.22
CA ASN A 44 14.36 -24.02 13.74
C ASN A 44 13.29 -23.04 13.25
N ASP A 45 12.74 -23.27 12.05
CA ASP A 45 11.75 -22.40 11.40
C ASP A 45 10.40 -22.28 12.16
N LYS A 46 10.13 -23.18 13.11
CA LYS A 46 8.96 -23.06 14.01
C LYS A 46 9.26 -22.37 15.33
N SER A 47 10.49 -21.94 15.55
CA SER A 47 10.92 -21.33 16.81
C SER A 47 10.50 -19.84 16.92
N PRO A 48 10.35 -19.30 18.14
CA PRO A 48 10.14 -17.86 18.35
C PRO A 48 11.26 -17.00 17.74
N GLN A 49 12.48 -17.51 17.70
CA GLN A 49 13.64 -16.84 17.10
C GLN A 49 13.46 -16.66 15.58
N ALA A 50 12.93 -17.68 14.88
CA ALA A 50 12.63 -17.58 13.45
C ALA A 50 11.62 -16.48 13.17
N ASN A 51 10.57 -16.34 13.98
CA ASN A 51 9.59 -15.26 13.85
C ASN A 51 10.21 -13.86 14.08
N LYS A 52 11.14 -13.73 15.02
CA LYS A 52 11.85 -12.47 15.25
C LYS A 52 12.71 -12.08 14.04
N ILE A 53 13.45 -13.04 13.48
CA ILE A 53 14.26 -12.83 12.28
C ILE A 53 13.37 -12.44 11.10
N TYR A 54 12.27 -13.17 10.89
CA TYR A 54 11.32 -12.85 9.83
C TYR A 54 10.81 -11.40 9.96
N LYS A 55 10.36 -11.00 11.14
CA LYS A 55 9.88 -9.62 11.38
C LYS A 55 10.98 -8.58 11.13
N SER A 56 12.24 -8.88 11.51
CA SER A 56 13.34 -7.97 11.24
C SER A 56 13.60 -7.82 9.74
N ILE A 57 13.57 -8.92 8.98
CA ILE A 57 13.71 -8.89 7.51
C ILE A 57 12.52 -8.12 6.89
N GLU A 58 11.31 -8.41 7.33
CA GLU A 58 10.10 -7.72 6.84
C GLU A 58 10.18 -6.20 7.08
N ASN A 59 10.64 -5.77 8.27
CA ASN A 59 10.83 -4.35 8.57
C ASN A 59 11.89 -3.68 7.69
N ILE A 60 13.01 -4.35 7.45
CA ILE A 60 14.06 -3.86 6.54
C ILE A 60 13.51 -3.74 5.12
N PHE A 61 12.83 -4.77 4.63
CA PHE A 61 12.25 -4.78 3.29
C PHE A 61 11.13 -3.73 3.14
N TYR A 62 10.34 -3.50 4.18
CA TYR A 62 9.35 -2.44 4.18
C TYR A 62 10.01 -1.05 4.08
N GLY A 63 11.10 -0.81 4.82
CA GLY A 63 11.88 0.42 4.70
C GLY A 63 12.39 0.62 3.28
N LEU A 64 13.10 -0.38 2.73
CA LEU A 64 13.64 -0.32 1.36
C LEU A 64 12.53 -0.15 0.31
N SER A 65 11.40 -0.84 0.44
CA SER A 65 10.28 -0.69 -0.49
C SER A 65 9.65 0.72 -0.42
N LYS A 66 9.63 1.32 0.77
CA LYS A 66 9.19 2.71 0.95
C LYS A 66 10.15 3.69 0.29
N ASP A 67 11.47 3.46 0.40
CA ASP A 67 12.50 4.29 -0.20
C ASP A 67 12.39 4.26 -1.73
N ILE A 68 12.14 3.09 -2.35
CA ILE A 68 11.89 2.97 -3.79
C ILE A 68 10.71 3.85 -4.23
N VAL A 69 9.60 3.84 -3.47
CA VAL A 69 8.43 4.67 -3.81
C VAL A 69 8.73 6.16 -3.65
N LEU A 70 9.53 6.54 -2.66
CA LEU A 70 9.95 7.93 -2.42
C LEU A 70 10.91 8.44 -3.48
N ASP A 71 11.74 7.54 -4.05
CA ASP A 71 12.70 7.83 -5.12
C ASP A 71 12.09 7.77 -6.53
N GLY A 72 10.77 7.55 -6.62
CA GLY A 72 10.05 7.60 -7.88
C GLY A 72 10.19 8.96 -8.55
N GLU A 73 10.32 8.97 -9.89
CA GLU A 73 10.56 10.17 -10.69
C GLU A 73 9.51 11.26 -10.43
N GLY A 74 9.98 12.46 -10.06
CA GLY A 74 9.11 13.59 -9.72
C GLY A 74 8.22 13.40 -8.49
N SER A 75 8.48 12.36 -7.68
CA SER A 75 7.69 12.07 -6.48
C SER A 75 7.86 13.14 -5.41
N THR A 76 6.77 13.68 -4.91
CA THR A 76 6.77 14.63 -3.79
C THR A 76 6.10 14.07 -2.54
N LYS A 77 5.30 13.00 -2.68
CA LYS A 77 4.54 12.39 -1.61
C LYS A 77 4.48 10.88 -1.73
N ILE A 78 4.38 10.22 -0.60
CA ILE A 78 4.04 8.80 -0.52
C ILE A 78 2.67 8.63 0.12
N CYS A 79 1.88 7.73 -0.42
CA CYS A 79 0.58 7.36 0.11
C CYS A 79 0.51 5.87 0.45
N LYS A 80 0.12 5.55 1.69
CA LYS A 80 -0.26 4.21 2.09
C LYS A 80 -1.76 4.04 1.94
N ILE A 81 -2.16 3.23 0.95
CA ILE A 81 -3.54 2.86 0.67
C ILE A 81 -3.83 1.56 1.40
N ILE A 82 -4.80 1.54 2.29
CA ILE A 82 -5.25 0.35 3.02
C ILE A 82 -6.67 0.04 2.58
N VAL A 83 -6.90 -1.17 2.10
CA VAL A 83 -8.24 -1.71 1.81
C VAL A 83 -8.54 -2.78 2.83
N LYS A 84 -9.56 -2.57 3.63
CA LYS A 84 -10.01 -3.49 4.68
C LYS A 84 -11.48 -3.86 4.56
N GLY A 85 -11.90 -4.84 5.34
CA GLY A 85 -13.30 -5.28 5.34
C GLY A 85 -13.66 -6.10 4.11
N GLU A 86 -12.69 -6.77 3.46
CA GLU A 86 -12.89 -7.57 2.26
C GLU A 86 -13.11 -9.06 2.57
N LYS A 87 -13.77 -9.79 1.67
CA LYS A 87 -14.08 -11.23 1.79
C LYS A 87 -12.83 -12.11 1.66
N ASN A 88 -11.85 -11.67 0.87
CA ASN A 88 -10.60 -12.39 0.67
C ASN A 88 -9.42 -11.42 0.45
N SER A 89 -8.20 -11.90 0.70
CA SER A 89 -6.99 -11.08 0.60
C SER A 89 -6.59 -10.74 -0.84
N ARG A 90 -6.96 -11.57 -1.81
CA ARG A 90 -6.66 -11.34 -3.23
C ARG A 90 -7.40 -10.10 -3.74
N ASP A 91 -8.68 -10.00 -3.43
CA ASP A 91 -9.50 -8.88 -3.89
C ASP A 91 -9.15 -7.59 -3.14
N SER A 92 -8.86 -7.65 -1.82
CA SER A 92 -8.37 -6.47 -1.10
C SER A 92 -7.06 -5.93 -1.70
N LYS A 93 -6.11 -6.82 -2.07
CA LYS A 93 -4.85 -6.42 -2.73
C LYS A 93 -5.09 -5.89 -4.15
N ARG A 94 -6.01 -6.49 -4.91
CA ARG A 94 -6.39 -6.03 -6.25
C ARG A 94 -6.97 -4.62 -6.21
N ILE A 95 -7.87 -4.34 -5.27
CA ILE A 95 -8.46 -3.00 -5.10
C ILE A 95 -7.39 -1.99 -4.72
N ALA A 96 -6.55 -2.31 -3.71
CA ALA A 96 -5.49 -1.41 -3.27
C ALA A 96 -4.52 -1.09 -4.42
N ARG A 97 -4.13 -2.08 -5.23
CA ARG A 97 -3.27 -1.91 -6.41
C ARG A 97 -3.94 -1.05 -7.48
N ASN A 98 -5.23 -1.25 -7.73
CA ASN A 98 -5.95 -0.48 -8.72
C ASN A 98 -6.04 1.00 -8.35
N ILE A 99 -6.23 1.31 -7.07
CA ILE A 99 -6.17 2.70 -6.59
C ILE A 99 -4.75 3.26 -6.72
N ALA A 100 -3.73 2.47 -6.31
CA ALA A 100 -2.33 2.87 -6.38
C ALA A 100 -1.86 3.19 -7.81
N ASN A 101 -2.41 2.50 -8.82
CA ASN A 101 -2.10 2.68 -10.24
C ASN A 101 -3.01 3.69 -10.93
N SER A 102 -4.02 4.23 -10.24
CA SER A 102 -4.93 5.21 -10.85
C SER A 102 -4.22 6.55 -11.06
N LEU A 103 -4.00 6.91 -12.32
CA LEU A 103 -3.40 8.20 -12.69
C LEU A 103 -4.21 9.37 -12.13
N LEU A 104 -5.55 9.28 -12.17
CA LEU A 104 -6.43 10.30 -11.59
C LEU A 104 -6.24 10.45 -10.09
N PHE A 105 -6.01 9.35 -9.36
CA PHE A 105 -5.71 9.38 -7.93
C PHE A 105 -4.33 9.99 -7.67
N LYS A 106 -3.31 9.57 -8.41
CA LYS A 106 -1.93 10.06 -8.25
C LYS A 106 -1.80 11.57 -8.52
N THR A 107 -2.48 12.08 -9.54
CA THR A 107 -2.52 13.52 -9.83
C THR A 107 -3.31 14.32 -8.79
N ALA A 108 -4.39 13.75 -8.21
CA ALA A 108 -5.07 14.37 -7.08
C ALA A 108 -4.18 14.43 -5.84
N LEU A 109 -3.39 13.37 -5.60
CA LEU A 109 -2.42 13.30 -4.52
C LEU A 109 -1.36 14.41 -4.67
N PHE A 110 -0.81 14.59 -5.86
CA PHE A 110 0.12 15.68 -6.20
C PHE A 110 -0.49 17.05 -5.90
N GLY A 111 -1.69 17.32 -6.42
CA GLY A 111 -2.42 18.57 -6.20
C GLY A 111 -2.91 18.78 -4.76
N SER A 112 -2.64 17.85 -3.84
CA SER A 112 -3.18 17.87 -2.47
C SER A 112 -4.72 17.94 -2.44
N ASP A 113 -5.38 17.41 -3.46
CA ASP A 113 -6.85 17.38 -3.59
C ASP A 113 -7.41 16.13 -2.88
N PRO A 114 -8.25 16.27 -1.85
CA PRO A 114 -8.89 15.14 -1.16
C PRO A 114 -10.04 14.55 -1.99
N ASN A 115 -9.74 14.19 -3.23
CA ASN A 115 -10.71 13.75 -4.22
C ASN A 115 -11.12 12.28 -3.99
N TRP A 116 -12.02 12.07 -3.05
CA TRP A 116 -12.57 10.75 -2.75
C TRP A 116 -13.34 10.14 -3.94
N GLY A 117 -13.87 10.95 -4.85
CA GLY A 117 -14.55 10.46 -6.06
C GLY A 117 -13.61 9.66 -6.96
N ARG A 118 -12.34 10.09 -7.11
CA ARG A 118 -11.32 9.36 -7.86
C ARG A 118 -10.96 8.03 -7.19
N ILE A 119 -11.01 7.96 -5.87
CA ILE A 119 -10.80 6.72 -5.12
C ILE A 119 -11.94 5.74 -5.38
N ILE A 120 -13.21 6.18 -5.26
CA ILE A 120 -14.38 5.33 -5.54
C ILE A 120 -14.38 4.87 -7.00
N SER A 121 -14.05 5.74 -7.95
CA SER A 121 -13.91 5.37 -9.36
C SER A 121 -12.89 4.25 -9.55
N ALA A 122 -11.72 4.35 -8.90
CA ALA A 122 -10.70 3.30 -8.95
C ALA A 122 -11.15 1.99 -8.28
N VAL A 123 -11.93 2.04 -7.21
CA VAL A 123 -12.56 0.85 -6.61
C VAL A 123 -13.53 0.20 -7.61
N GLY A 124 -14.41 0.99 -8.23
CA GLY A 124 -15.42 0.50 -9.18
C GLY A 124 -14.82 -0.14 -10.43
N SER A 125 -13.72 0.42 -10.95
CA SER A 125 -13.04 -0.11 -12.15
C SER A 125 -12.40 -1.50 -11.94
N THR A 126 -12.31 -2.00 -10.70
CA THR A 126 -11.90 -3.39 -10.44
C THR A 126 -12.92 -4.43 -10.91
N GLN A 127 -14.17 -4.03 -11.17
CA GLN A 127 -15.27 -4.89 -11.61
C GLN A 127 -15.55 -6.08 -10.65
N ILE A 128 -15.31 -5.91 -9.37
CA ILE A 128 -15.65 -6.90 -8.34
C ILE A 128 -17.14 -6.77 -8.03
N LYS A 129 -17.95 -7.69 -8.56
CA LYS A 129 -19.42 -7.59 -8.61
C LYS A 129 -20.13 -7.49 -7.25
N TYR A 130 -19.52 -7.99 -6.17
CA TYR A 130 -20.15 -7.96 -4.85
C TYR A 130 -19.81 -6.70 -4.02
N ILE A 131 -19.01 -5.78 -4.55
CA ILE A 131 -18.76 -4.50 -3.90
C ILE A 131 -19.99 -3.62 -4.08
N ASP A 132 -20.58 -3.22 -2.96
CA ASP A 132 -21.68 -2.28 -2.92
C ASP A 132 -21.13 -0.89 -2.59
N GLN A 133 -21.21 0.01 -3.56
CA GLN A 133 -20.74 1.39 -3.40
C GLN A 133 -21.42 2.11 -2.21
N ASN A 134 -22.64 1.74 -1.86
CA ASN A 134 -23.40 2.35 -0.75
C ASN A 134 -22.94 1.87 0.63
N SER A 135 -21.99 0.93 0.71
CA SER A 135 -21.44 0.44 1.97
C SER A 135 -20.02 0.93 2.26
N ILE A 136 -19.38 1.63 1.31
CA ILE A 136 -17.96 2.03 1.39
C ILE A 136 -17.78 3.22 2.32
N ASP A 137 -16.85 3.09 3.28
CA ASP A 137 -16.33 4.22 4.04
C ASP A 137 -14.89 4.53 3.58
N ILE A 138 -14.55 5.82 3.47
CA ILE A 138 -13.20 6.26 3.13
C ILE A 138 -12.70 7.24 4.18
N TYR A 139 -11.45 7.00 4.63
CA TYR A 139 -10.74 7.87 5.56
C TYR A 139 -9.49 8.43 4.90
N ILE A 140 -9.20 9.71 5.14
CA ILE A 140 -7.94 10.38 4.83
C ILE A 140 -7.26 10.68 6.17
N GLY A 141 -6.13 10.02 6.44
CA GLY A 141 -5.55 9.98 7.77
C GLY A 141 -6.48 9.29 8.76
N ASP A 142 -6.93 10.05 9.77
CA ASP A 142 -7.91 9.64 10.79
C ASP A 142 -9.33 10.19 10.52
N LYS A 143 -9.53 10.94 9.42
CA LYS A 143 -10.78 11.64 9.13
C LYS A 143 -11.63 10.89 8.13
N LEU A 144 -12.86 10.59 8.51
CA LEU A 144 -13.88 10.04 7.61
C LEU A 144 -14.28 11.10 6.59
N VAL A 145 -14.17 10.77 5.28
CA VAL A 145 -14.52 11.65 4.17
C VAL A 145 -15.67 11.10 3.32
N VAL A 146 -15.88 9.80 3.37
CA VAL A 146 -17.05 9.13 2.77
C VAL A 146 -17.63 8.19 3.82
N LYS A 147 -18.94 8.24 4.00
CA LYS A 147 -19.69 7.33 4.85
C LYS A 147 -20.80 6.66 4.05
N ASN A 148 -20.80 5.33 4.02
CA ASN A 148 -21.80 4.55 3.28
C ASN A 148 -21.95 5.05 1.82
N GLY A 149 -20.83 5.26 1.13
CA GLY A 149 -20.80 5.73 -0.25
C GLY A 149 -21.10 7.23 -0.47
N LEU A 150 -21.52 7.94 0.57
CA LEU A 150 -21.86 9.35 0.50
C LEU A 150 -20.70 10.22 1.00
N GLY A 151 -20.30 11.19 0.18
CA GLY A 151 -19.26 12.16 0.53
C GLY A 151 -19.71 13.09 1.66
N LEU A 152 -18.82 13.30 2.63
CA LEU A 152 -19.05 14.23 3.73
C LEU A 152 -18.46 15.61 3.43
N LYS A 153 -18.93 16.62 4.14
CA LYS A 153 -18.35 17.96 4.06
C LYS A 153 -16.90 17.93 4.55
N LEU A 154 -15.98 18.30 3.67
CA LEU A 154 -14.54 18.27 3.96
C LEU A 154 -14.15 19.41 4.92
N SER A 155 -13.37 19.10 5.94
CA SER A 155 -12.85 20.07 6.89
C SER A 155 -11.48 20.59 6.42
N LYS A 156 -11.07 21.77 6.89
CA LYS A 156 -9.72 22.34 6.66
C LYS A 156 -8.60 21.39 7.11
N LYS A 157 -8.84 20.53 8.12
CA LYS A 157 -7.88 19.54 8.61
C LYS A 157 -7.54 18.48 7.54
N ILE A 158 -8.49 18.13 6.68
CA ILE A 158 -8.25 17.17 5.59
C ILE A 158 -7.26 17.74 4.58
N ASN A 159 -7.41 19.02 4.22
CA ASN A 159 -6.46 19.69 3.33
C ASN A 159 -5.05 19.77 3.94
N GLN A 160 -4.94 19.92 5.27
CA GLN A 160 -3.65 19.87 5.96
C GLN A 160 -3.02 18.48 5.91
N ILE A 161 -3.84 17.41 6.01
CA ILE A 161 -3.36 16.03 5.86
C ILE A 161 -2.85 15.79 4.44
N MET A 162 -3.58 16.24 3.41
CA MET A 162 -3.20 16.07 2.01
C MET A 162 -1.92 16.80 1.59
N ARG A 163 -1.49 17.82 2.35
CA ARG A 163 -0.21 18.55 2.15
C ARG A 163 1.00 17.86 2.77
N LYS A 164 0.80 16.79 3.56
CA LYS A 164 1.92 16.05 4.16
C LYS A 164 2.67 15.24 3.11
N LYS A 165 3.96 15.00 3.37
CA LYS A 165 4.77 14.10 2.54
C LYS A 165 4.32 12.64 2.64
N GLU A 166 3.79 12.23 3.79
CA GLU A 166 3.27 10.89 4.03
C GLU A 166 1.78 10.96 4.33
N ILE A 167 0.99 10.27 3.53
CA ILE A 167 -0.47 10.24 3.62
C ILE A 167 -0.94 8.80 3.79
N LYS A 168 -1.95 8.60 4.61
CA LYS A 168 -2.63 7.32 4.76
C LYS A 168 -4.09 7.47 4.31
N ILE A 169 -4.53 6.55 3.45
CA ILE A 169 -5.93 6.45 3.01
C ILE A 169 -6.43 5.06 3.34
N ILE A 170 -7.61 4.97 3.94
CA ILE A 170 -8.23 3.70 4.31
C ILE A 170 -9.58 3.61 3.60
N ILE A 171 -9.80 2.51 2.92
CA ILE A 171 -11.07 2.14 2.29
C ILE A 171 -11.63 0.94 3.07
N ASP A 172 -12.78 1.10 3.71
CA ASP A 172 -13.47 0.06 4.44
C ASP A 172 -14.68 -0.41 3.64
N LEU A 173 -14.65 -1.66 3.19
CA LEU A 173 -15.68 -2.26 2.34
C LEU A 173 -16.78 -2.94 3.16
N LYS A 174 -16.57 -3.19 4.44
CA LYS A 174 -17.54 -3.80 5.38
C LYS A 174 -18.11 -5.15 4.94
N LYS A 175 -17.37 -5.92 4.12
CA LYS A 175 -17.85 -7.21 3.56
C LYS A 175 -17.17 -8.43 4.18
N GLY A 176 -16.08 -8.24 4.94
CA GLY A 176 -15.32 -9.33 5.53
C GLY A 176 -14.21 -8.85 6.48
N LYS A 177 -13.19 -9.69 6.66
CA LYS A 177 -12.13 -9.47 7.65
C LYS A 177 -10.73 -9.26 7.04
N TYR A 178 -10.60 -9.41 5.74
CA TYR A 178 -9.29 -9.31 5.10
C TYR A 178 -8.92 -7.86 4.84
N GLU A 179 -7.63 -7.63 4.95
CA GLU A 179 -7.00 -6.34 4.72
C GLU A 179 -5.76 -6.52 3.86
N SER A 180 -5.48 -5.54 3.02
CA SER A 180 -4.23 -5.42 2.26
C SER A 180 -3.88 -3.95 2.10
N PHE A 181 -2.61 -3.67 1.78
CA PHE A 181 -2.17 -2.31 1.50
C PHE A 181 -1.32 -2.24 0.24
N MET A 182 -1.19 -1.02 -0.28
CA MET A 182 -0.19 -0.63 -1.27
C MET A 182 0.45 0.69 -0.84
N LEU A 183 1.75 0.82 -1.11
CA LEU A 183 2.45 2.11 -1.09
C LEU A 183 2.54 2.63 -2.52
N THR A 184 2.28 3.91 -2.71
CA THR A 184 2.40 4.58 -4.00
C THR A 184 2.85 6.03 -3.79
N ASN A 185 3.40 6.62 -4.83
CA ASN A 185 3.73 8.04 -4.89
C ASN A 185 2.66 8.85 -5.63
N ASP A 186 2.81 10.15 -5.62
CA ASP A 186 2.09 11.05 -6.52
C ASP A 186 2.76 11.09 -7.91
N ILE A 187 2.04 11.62 -8.91
CA ILE A 187 2.56 11.93 -10.24
C ILE A 187 2.25 13.39 -10.53
N GLY A 188 3.28 14.18 -10.83
CA GLY A 188 3.22 15.59 -11.13
C GLY A 188 3.91 15.95 -12.44
N HIS A 189 4.31 17.20 -12.58
CA HIS A 189 4.90 17.75 -13.81
C HIS A 189 6.35 17.26 -14.07
N GLU A 190 7.02 16.77 -13.04
CA GLU A 190 8.40 16.26 -13.10
C GLU A 190 8.46 14.77 -13.51
N TYR A 191 7.34 14.11 -13.75
CA TYR A 191 7.29 12.76 -14.28
C TYR A 191 7.36 12.84 -15.81
N ILE A 192 8.47 12.36 -16.40
CA ILE A 192 8.80 12.46 -17.83
C ILE A 192 8.70 11.09 -18.50
#